data_9ce0a4ef61314b63f8af1bd43391cc74
#
_entry.id   9ce0a4ef61314b63f8af1bd43391cc74
#
_cell.length_a   1.000
_cell.length_b   1.000
_cell.length_c   1.000
_cell.angle_alpha   90.00
_cell.angle_beta   90.00
_cell.angle_gamma   90.00
#
_symmetry.space_group_name_H-M   'P 1'
#
loop_
_entity.id
_entity.type
_entity.pdbx_description
1 polymer ?
#
loop_
_entity_poly.entity_id
_entity_poly.type
_entity_poly.pdbx_seq_one_letter_code
_entity_poly.pdbx_strand_id
1 'polypeptide(L)'
;MTESITIDCLQYAAWSEKIFRQMRQGNVDAVHVTIAYHETFRETVANVEEWNRWFAAYPEVIVNACSAADVRTAREQGRTAIIFGFQNCSPIEDDLGLVQVWHRMGVRFMQLSYNNQSLLATGCYEREDPGITRMGRQVIKEMN
;
A
#
# COMPACT_ATOMS: atom_id res chain seq x y z
N MET A 1 29.34 -1.74 -10.16
CA MET A 1 28.64 -1.85 -8.85
C MET A 1 27.17 -1.60 -9.12
N THR A 2 26.30 -2.55 -8.84
CA THR A 2 24.86 -2.30 -8.90
C THR A 2 24.52 -1.33 -7.76
N GLU A 3 24.13 -0.10 -8.10
CA GLU A 3 23.66 0.83 -7.08
C GLU A 3 22.45 0.25 -6.36
N SER A 4 22.42 0.38 -5.04
CA SER A 4 21.31 -0.11 -4.20
C SER A 4 20.01 0.64 -4.50
N ILE A 5 18.89 -0.06 -4.50
CA ILE A 5 17.55 0.54 -4.58
C ILE A 5 17.15 0.98 -3.17
N THR A 6 16.71 2.22 -3.02
CA THR A 6 16.21 2.78 -1.76
C THR A 6 14.69 2.70 -1.72
N ILE A 7 14.17 1.94 -0.76
CA ILE A 7 12.72 1.75 -0.58
C ILE A 7 12.31 2.23 0.81
N ASP A 8 11.33 3.13 0.88
CA ASP A 8 10.62 3.43 2.12
C ASP A 8 9.44 2.45 2.26
N CYS A 9 9.51 1.59 3.27
CA CYS A 9 8.57 0.49 3.44
C CYS A 9 7.21 0.91 3.99
N LEU A 10 7.05 2.15 4.42
CA LEU A 10 5.76 2.73 4.77
C LEU A 10 5.86 4.24 4.88
N GLN A 11 5.13 4.95 4.03
CA GLN A 11 5.01 6.39 4.12
C GLN A 11 3.53 6.81 4.21
N TYR A 12 3.26 7.69 5.17
CA TYR A 12 2.01 8.42 5.29
C TYR A 12 2.32 9.92 5.38
N ALA A 13 1.85 10.69 4.42
CA ALA A 13 2.16 12.12 4.33
C ALA A 13 0.96 12.92 3.82
N ALA A 14 0.99 14.22 4.01
CA ALA A 14 0.11 15.16 3.30
C ALA A 14 0.59 15.27 1.84
N TRP A 15 0.13 14.33 1.01
CA TRP A 15 0.59 14.16 -0.36
C TRP A 15 0.43 15.44 -1.18
N SER A 16 1.47 15.77 -1.93
CA SER A 16 1.53 16.98 -2.76
C SER A 16 2.72 16.91 -3.71
N GLU A 17 2.72 17.72 -4.76
CA GLU A 17 3.88 17.86 -5.67
C GLU A 17 5.19 18.06 -4.91
N LYS A 18 5.18 18.89 -3.84
CA LYS A 18 6.36 19.13 -3.01
C LYS A 18 6.93 17.83 -2.44
N ILE A 19 6.08 16.97 -1.86
CA ILE A 19 6.51 15.68 -1.29
C ILE A 19 7.07 14.78 -2.39
N PHE A 20 6.40 14.67 -3.54
CA PHE A 20 6.87 13.85 -4.66
C PHE A 20 8.25 14.29 -5.15
N ARG A 21 8.48 15.59 -5.30
CA ARG A 21 9.79 16.12 -5.69
C ARG A 21 10.86 15.92 -4.60
N GLN A 22 10.49 16.03 -3.32
CA GLN A 22 11.40 15.75 -2.20
C GLN A 22 11.84 14.29 -2.14
N MET A 23 10.95 13.34 -2.42
CA MET A 23 11.32 11.92 -2.54
C MET A 23 12.38 11.71 -3.64
N ARG A 24 12.23 12.35 -4.79
CA ARG A 24 13.25 12.29 -5.86
C ARG A 24 14.57 12.94 -5.45
N GLN A 25 14.54 14.11 -4.79
CA GLN A 25 15.74 14.78 -4.26
C GLN A 25 16.46 13.91 -3.22
N GLY A 26 15.72 13.14 -2.42
CA GLY A 26 16.25 12.20 -1.44
C GLY A 26 16.67 10.85 -2.05
N ASN A 27 16.63 10.67 -3.38
CA ASN A 27 16.92 9.41 -4.06
C ASN A 27 16.09 8.21 -3.54
N VAL A 28 14.82 8.46 -3.20
CA VAL A 28 13.87 7.40 -2.85
C VAL A 28 13.33 6.79 -4.13
N ASP A 29 13.66 5.53 -4.39
CA ASP A 29 13.30 4.83 -5.63
C ASP A 29 11.87 4.27 -5.58
N ALA A 30 11.43 3.83 -4.40
CA ALA A 30 10.08 3.36 -4.19
C ALA A 30 9.57 3.67 -2.80
N VAL A 31 8.25 3.84 -2.67
CA VAL A 31 7.57 3.96 -1.39
C VAL A 31 6.33 3.07 -1.35
N HIS A 32 6.11 2.41 -0.23
CA HIS A 32 4.84 1.83 0.12
C HIS A 32 3.96 2.93 0.74
N VAL A 33 2.84 3.24 0.10
CA VAL A 33 1.90 4.23 0.59
C VAL A 33 0.66 3.57 1.18
N THR A 34 0.21 4.09 2.31
CA THR A 34 -1.04 3.64 2.94
C THR A 34 -2.23 4.25 2.22
N ILE A 35 -3.08 3.40 1.67
CA ILE A 35 -4.35 3.81 1.05
C ILE A 35 -5.58 3.40 1.89
N ALA A 36 -5.36 2.65 2.97
CA ALA A 36 -6.41 2.31 3.93
C ALA A 36 -5.87 2.05 5.33
N TYR A 37 -6.59 2.55 6.35
CA TYR A 37 -6.47 2.22 7.77
C TYR A 37 -7.76 1.59 8.31
N HIS A 38 -8.88 2.35 8.16
CA HIS A 38 -10.20 2.00 8.68
C HIS A 38 -11.28 2.21 7.63
N GLU A 39 -10.87 2.65 6.44
CA GLU A 39 -11.75 2.90 5.31
C GLU A 39 -12.46 1.63 4.89
N THR A 40 -13.71 1.79 4.47
CA THR A 40 -14.49 0.77 3.78
C THR A 40 -13.94 0.53 2.37
N PHE A 41 -14.44 -0.50 1.69
CA PHE A 41 -14.10 -0.75 0.28
C PHE A 41 -14.31 0.51 -0.58
N ARG A 42 -15.49 1.16 -0.46
CA ARG A 42 -15.82 2.34 -1.27
C ARG A 42 -14.90 3.53 -0.99
N GLU A 43 -14.60 3.81 0.26
CA GLU A 43 -13.71 4.91 0.65
C GLU A 43 -12.29 4.66 0.15
N THR A 44 -11.82 3.43 0.22
CA THR A 44 -10.50 3.05 -0.29
C THR A 44 -10.43 3.16 -1.82
N VAL A 45 -11.51 2.85 -2.54
CA VAL A 45 -11.59 3.10 -4.00
C VAL A 45 -11.44 4.60 -4.31
N ALA A 46 -12.03 5.48 -3.50
CA ALA A 46 -11.85 6.92 -3.66
C ALA A 46 -10.38 7.35 -3.45
N ASN A 47 -9.68 6.74 -2.49
CA ASN A 47 -8.24 6.98 -2.29
C ASN A 47 -7.41 6.51 -3.50
N VAL A 48 -7.74 5.37 -4.11
CA VAL A 48 -7.11 4.92 -5.37
C VAL A 48 -7.38 5.91 -6.51
N GLU A 49 -8.61 6.43 -6.60
CA GLU A 49 -8.96 7.45 -7.61
C GLU A 49 -8.15 8.74 -7.42
N GLU A 50 -7.93 9.17 -6.18
CA GLU A 50 -7.08 10.33 -5.89
C GLU A 50 -5.64 10.07 -6.35
N TRP A 51 -5.07 8.91 -6.08
CA TRP A 51 -3.74 8.53 -6.56
C TRP A 51 -3.67 8.49 -8.09
N ASN A 52 -4.71 8.04 -8.78
CA ASN A 52 -4.76 8.09 -10.25
C ASN A 52 -4.69 9.53 -10.77
N ARG A 53 -5.30 10.49 -10.07
CA ARG A 53 -5.16 11.92 -10.39
C ARG A 53 -3.73 12.42 -10.18
N TRP A 54 -3.05 11.99 -9.10
CA TRP A 54 -1.65 12.32 -8.88
C TRP A 54 -0.73 11.76 -9.97
N PHE A 55 -0.90 10.51 -10.38
CA PHE A 55 -0.13 9.92 -11.48
C PHE A 55 -0.34 10.65 -12.80
N ALA A 56 -1.56 11.08 -13.08
CA ALA A 56 -1.86 11.87 -14.27
C ALA A 56 -1.28 13.29 -14.22
N ALA A 57 -1.23 13.90 -13.04
CA ALA A 57 -0.72 15.26 -12.84
C ALA A 57 0.83 15.32 -12.81
N TYR A 58 1.50 14.27 -12.32
CA TYR A 58 2.96 14.24 -12.13
C TYR A 58 3.63 12.99 -12.72
N PRO A 59 3.35 12.64 -13.99
CA PRO A 59 3.82 11.41 -14.62
C PRO A 59 5.35 11.33 -14.74
N GLU A 60 6.03 12.50 -14.71
CA GLU A 60 7.49 12.59 -14.75
C GLU A 60 8.17 12.39 -13.39
N VAL A 61 7.41 12.40 -12.28
CA VAL A 61 7.96 12.31 -10.92
C VAL A 61 7.63 11.00 -10.23
N ILE A 62 6.37 10.55 -10.38
CA ILE A 62 5.85 9.36 -9.71
C ILE A 62 5.17 8.41 -10.69
N VAL A 63 5.12 7.13 -10.34
CA VAL A 63 4.41 6.12 -11.13
C VAL A 63 3.89 5.00 -10.22
N ASN A 64 2.73 4.43 -10.54
CA ASN A 64 2.24 3.23 -9.86
C ASN A 64 3.16 2.04 -10.15
N ALA A 65 3.47 1.25 -9.15
CA ALA A 65 4.28 0.03 -9.28
C ALA A 65 3.57 -1.16 -8.63
N CYS A 66 3.48 -2.24 -9.39
CA CYS A 66 2.85 -3.49 -8.98
C CYS A 66 3.82 -4.67 -8.94
N SER A 67 5.08 -4.46 -9.31
CA SER A 67 6.12 -5.46 -9.35
C SER A 67 7.51 -4.87 -9.08
N ALA A 68 8.47 -5.73 -8.76
CA ALA A 68 9.88 -5.33 -8.64
C ALA A 68 10.46 -4.82 -9.98
N ALA A 69 9.93 -5.28 -11.12
CA ALA A 69 10.33 -4.78 -12.43
C ALA A 69 9.88 -3.32 -12.62
N ASP A 70 8.65 -2.98 -12.18
CA ASP A 70 8.15 -1.60 -12.27
C ASP A 70 9.02 -0.65 -11.42
N VAL A 71 9.46 -1.09 -10.24
CA VAL A 71 10.36 -0.30 -9.38
C VAL A 71 11.69 -0.02 -10.08
N ARG A 72 12.29 -1.03 -10.73
CA ARG A 72 13.53 -0.85 -11.49
C ARG A 72 13.35 0.11 -12.66
N THR A 73 12.28 -0.08 -13.43
CA THR A 73 11.93 0.80 -14.56
C THR A 73 11.69 2.24 -14.09
N ALA A 74 10.96 2.45 -12.99
CA ALA A 74 10.75 3.77 -12.41
C ALA A 74 12.07 4.45 -12.06
N ARG A 75 12.98 3.74 -11.40
CA ARG A 75 14.32 4.23 -11.07
C ARG A 75 15.11 4.64 -12.31
N GLU A 76 15.19 3.76 -13.32
CA GLU A 76 15.89 4.03 -14.59
C GLU A 76 15.35 5.29 -15.28
N GLN A 77 14.06 5.58 -15.11
CA GLN A 77 13.38 6.77 -15.64
C GLN A 77 13.45 7.98 -14.70
N GLY A 78 14.15 7.90 -13.57
CA GLY A 78 14.27 8.98 -12.60
C GLY A 78 12.99 9.31 -11.84
N ARG A 79 12.05 8.34 -11.72
CA ARG A 79 10.76 8.47 -11.01
C ARG A 79 10.76 7.70 -9.70
N THR A 80 9.89 8.07 -8.77
CA THR A 80 9.61 7.28 -7.57
C THR A 80 8.43 6.33 -7.84
N ALA A 81 8.64 5.05 -7.61
CA ALA A 81 7.61 4.03 -7.70
C ALA A 81 6.69 4.08 -6.47
N ILE A 82 5.39 4.16 -6.68
CA ILE A 82 4.38 4.17 -5.62
C ILE A 82 3.72 2.79 -5.55
N ILE A 83 3.84 2.13 -4.41
CA ILE A 83 3.29 0.80 -4.15
C ILE A 83 2.13 0.94 -3.17
N PHE A 84 0.93 0.54 -3.55
CA PHE A 84 -0.24 0.61 -2.69
C PHE A 84 -0.25 -0.47 -1.61
N GLY A 85 -0.65 -0.08 -0.41
CA GLY A 85 -0.86 -1.01 0.68
C GLY A 85 -1.86 -0.55 1.73
N PHE A 86 -2.23 -1.50 2.59
CA PHE A 86 -3.14 -1.32 3.71
C PHE A 86 -2.41 -1.43 5.04
N GLN A 87 -2.64 -0.52 5.96
CA GLN A 87 -2.26 -0.68 7.36
C GLN A 87 -3.31 -1.43 8.18
N ASN A 88 -4.48 -1.67 7.61
CA ASN A 88 -5.54 -2.52 8.14
C ASN A 88 -6.37 -3.04 6.99
N CYS A 89 -6.77 -4.30 7.03
CA CYS A 89 -7.53 -4.95 5.97
C CYS A 89 -9.04 -4.64 6.01
N SER A 90 -9.49 -3.53 6.62
CA SER A 90 -10.90 -3.13 6.61
C SER A 90 -11.54 -3.13 5.22
N PRO A 91 -10.84 -2.77 4.10
CA PRO A 91 -11.45 -2.77 2.78
C PRO A 91 -11.77 -4.14 2.18
N ILE A 92 -11.33 -5.24 2.80
CA ILE A 92 -11.76 -6.58 2.38
C ILE A 92 -13.08 -7.00 3.05
N GLU A 93 -13.54 -6.22 4.05
CA GLU A 93 -14.78 -6.47 4.78
C GLU A 93 -14.86 -7.94 5.26
N ASP A 94 -15.92 -8.66 4.95
CA ASP A 94 -16.08 -10.10 5.27
C ASP A 94 -16.02 -11.00 4.00
N ASP A 95 -15.51 -10.47 2.88
CA ASP A 95 -15.43 -11.17 1.58
C ASP A 95 -13.99 -11.41 1.15
N LEU A 96 -13.57 -12.69 1.16
CA LEU A 96 -12.24 -13.11 0.71
C LEU A 96 -11.97 -12.78 -0.77
N GLY A 97 -13.00 -12.73 -1.61
CA GLY A 97 -12.86 -12.39 -3.03
C GLY A 97 -12.31 -10.97 -3.25
N LEU A 98 -12.50 -10.06 -2.27
CA LEU A 98 -11.98 -8.70 -2.34
C LEU A 98 -10.45 -8.65 -2.26
N VAL A 99 -9.76 -9.66 -1.73
CA VAL A 99 -8.28 -9.75 -1.76
C VAL A 99 -7.79 -9.74 -3.22
N GLN A 100 -8.39 -10.55 -4.09
CA GLN A 100 -8.03 -10.58 -5.52
C GLN A 100 -8.41 -9.28 -6.24
N VAL A 101 -9.54 -8.67 -5.88
CA VAL A 101 -9.95 -7.38 -6.44
C VAL A 101 -8.90 -6.33 -6.13
N TRP A 102 -8.50 -6.21 -4.86
CA TRP A 102 -7.47 -5.25 -4.44
C TRP A 102 -6.11 -5.52 -5.09
N HIS A 103 -5.72 -6.79 -5.22
CA HIS A 103 -4.51 -7.15 -5.95
C HIS A 103 -4.55 -6.64 -7.40
N ARG A 104 -5.67 -6.80 -8.10
CA ARG A 104 -5.86 -6.29 -9.47
C ARG A 104 -5.87 -4.77 -9.54
N MET A 105 -6.31 -4.09 -8.47
CA MET A 105 -6.25 -2.63 -8.32
C MET A 105 -4.87 -2.10 -7.92
N GLY A 106 -3.87 -2.97 -7.79
CA GLY A 106 -2.48 -2.58 -7.54
C GLY A 106 -2.01 -2.67 -6.10
N VAL A 107 -2.84 -3.12 -5.15
CA VAL A 107 -2.41 -3.33 -3.76
C VAL A 107 -1.42 -4.49 -3.68
N ARG A 108 -0.31 -4.30 -2.94
CA ARG A 108 0.77 -5.31 -2.79
C ARG A 108 1.13 -5.61 -1.34
N PHE A 109 0.71 -4.77 -0.40
CA PHE A 109 0.93 -4.96 1.01
C PHE A 109 -0.40 -4.88 1.75
N MET A 110 -0.64 -5.82 2.68
CA MET A 110 -1.82 -5.83 3.53
C MET A 110 -1.42 -6.24 4.94
N GLN A 111 -1.53 -5.30 5.89
CA GLN A 111 -1.41 -5.58 7.31
C GLN A 111 -2.78 -6.04 7.83
N LEU A 112 -2.84 -7.17 8.52
CA LEU A 112 -4.09 -7.83 8.91
C LEU A 112 -4.93 -7.03 9.92
N SER A 113 -4.27 -6.32 10.82
CA SER A 113 -4.90 -5.42 11.80
C SER A 113 -3.99 -4.23 12.07
N TYR A 114 -4.54 -3.11 12.52
CA TYR A 114 -3.75 -1.96 12.92
C TYR A 114 -3.65 -1.89 14.45
N ASN A 115 -4.39 -1.04 15.12
CA ASN A 115 -4.32 -0.88 16.56
C ASN A 115 -5.28 -1.80 17.32
N ASN A 116 -6.49 -1.96 16.81
CA ASN A 116 -7.57 -2.67 17.47
C ASN A 116 -7.79 -4.06 16.85
N GLN A 117 -8.57 -4.89 17.52
CA GLN A 117 -9.04 -6.16 16.99
C GLN A 117 -9.75 -5.94 15.64
N SER A 118 -9.32 -6.67 14.63
CA SER A 118 -9.99 -6.75 13.33
C SER A 118 -10.71 -8.09 13.15
N LEU A 119 -11.39 -8.26 12.03
CA LEU A 119 -11.93 -9.58 11.64
C LEU A 119 -10.82 -10.63 11.40
N LEU A 120 -9.56 -10.19 11.21
CA LEU A 120 -8.46 -11.06 10.78
C LEU A 120 -7.46 -11.38 11.89
N ALA A 121 -7.16 -10.41 12.75
CA ALA A 121 -6.13 -10.56 13.77
C ALA A 121 -6.33 -9.56 14.90
N THR A 122 -5.63 -9.80 16.01
CA THR A 122 -5.57 -8.90 17.15
C THR A 122 -4.68 -7.71 16.84
N GLY A 123 -5.07 -6.53 17.29
CA GLY A 123 -4.29 -5.29 17.19
C GLY A 123 -3.48 -5.04 18.48
N CYS A 124 -2.47 -4.16 18.38
CA CYS A 124 -1.52 -3.92 19.45
C CYS A 124 -2.09 -3.19 20.69
N TYR A 125 -3.30 -2.63 20.62
CA TYR A 125 -3.97 -1.98 21.74
C TYR A 125 -4.85 -2.94 22.56
N GLU A 126 -5.01 -4.18 22.10
CA GLU A 126 -5.82 -5.15 22.79
C GLU A 126 -5.09 -5.69 24.03
N ARG A 127 -5.85 -5.91 25.10
CA ARG A 127 -5.32 -6.42 26.36
C ARG A 127 -4.84 -7.85 26.27
N GLU A 128 -5.51 -8.66 25.46
CA GLU A 128 -5.21 -10.08 25.25
C GLU A 128 -4.98 -10.32 23.76
N ASP A 129 -4.04 -11.16 23.42
CA ASP A 129 -3.73 -11.52 22.03
C ASP A 129 -4.16 -12.94 21.70
N PRO A 130 -5.40 -13.17 21.24
CA PRO A 130 -5.83 -14.46 20.70
C PRO A 130 -5.22 -14.79 19.32
N GLY A 131 -4.42 -13.89 18.74
CA GLY A 131 -3.71 -14.11 17.49
C GLY A 131 -4.57 -13.95 16.23
N ILE A 132 -4.29 -14.80 15.22
CA ILE A 132 -4.94 -14.74 13.91
C ILE A 132 -6.25 -15.53 13.92
N THR A 133 -7.33 -14.90 13.45
CA THR A 133 -8.65 -15.52 13.34
C THR A 133 -8.70 -16.62 12.26
N ARG A 134 -9.80 -17.36 12.17
CA ARG A 134 -10.03 -18.30 11.08
C ARG A 134 -10.05 -17.57 9.71
N MET A 135 -10.72 -16.41 9.64
CA MET A 135 -10.78 -15.60 8.43
C MET A 135 -9.39 -15.04 8.08
N GLY A 136 -8.63 -14.57 9.08
CA GLY A 136 -7.26 -14.10 8.87
C GLY A 136 -6.35 -15.15 8.21
N ARG A 137 -6.46 -16.42 8.64
CA ARG A 137 -5.72 -17.52 7.97
C ARG A 137 -6.14 -17.74 6.52
N GLN A 138 -7.43 -17.57 6.20
CA GLN A 138 -7.93 -17.67 4.84
C GLN A 138 -7.42 -16.51 3.97
N VAL A 139 -7.43 -15.28 4.51
CA VAL A 139 -6.87 -14.10 3.83
C VAL A 139 -5.38 -14.28 3.54
N ILE A 140 -4.58 -14.73 4.52
CA ILE A 140 -3.15 -15.00 4.31
C ILE A 140 -2.94 -16.04 3.19
N LYS A 141 -3.77 -17.08 3.15
CA LYS A 141 -3.71 -18.08 2.08
C LYS A 141 -4.05 -17.50 0.72
N GLU A 142 -5.02 -16.60 0.64
CA GLU A 142 -5.42 -15.93 -0.60
C GLU A 142 -4.37 -14.93 -1.10
N MET A 143 -3.58 -14.34 -0.19
CA MET A 143 -2.50 -13.40 -0.51
C MET A 143 -1.27 -14.09 -1.12
N ASN A 144 -1.09 -15.41 -0.93
CA ASN A 144 0.04 -16.21 -1.41
C ASN A 144 -0.32 -17.06 -2.63
#